data_9e4be8898a3beaea157496a02cc472a6
#
_entry.id   9e4be8898a3beaea157496a02cc472a6
#
_cell.length_a   1.000
_cell.length_b   1.000
_cell.length_c   1.000
_cell.angle_alpha   90.00
_cell.angle_beta   90.00
_cell.angle_gamma   90.00
#
_symmetry.space_group_name_H-M   'P 1'
#
loop_
_entity.id
_entity.type
_entity.pdbx_description
1 polymer ?
#
loop_
_entity_poly.entity_id
_entity_poly.type
_entity_poly.pdbx_seq_one_letter_code
_entity_poly.pdbx_strand_id
1 'polypeptide(L)'
;MNWVLFSRLAELVLLELALMPPDNNHRHRHALLAIFVLSGFAGLIYQSIWSHYLGLFLGHAAYAQALVLAIFMGGMATGAAWIAHAGQRWRNLIRGYALIEAAIGVLGLLFHWIFTGVAAFSYDWLIPALGSPWAVDIARWSIAALLILPQTILLGMTFPLMSG
;
A
#
# COMPACT_ATOMS: atom_id res chain seq x y z
N MET A 1 -9.79 -4.87 -18.80
CA MET A 1 -8.54 -5.25 -18.11
C MET A 1 -8.60 -6.75 -17.90
N ASN A 2 -7.72 -7.52 -18.60
CA ASN A 2 -7.88 -8.96 -18.83
C ASN A 2 -7.64 -9.80 -17.56
N TRP A 3 -8.70 -10.15 -16.85
CA TRP A 3 -8.72 -11.13 -15.75
C TRP A 3 -8.09 -12.47 -16.14
N VAL A 4 -8.23 -12.85 -17.42
CA VAL A 4 -7.67 -14.09 -17.97
C VAL A 4 -6.14 -14.10 -18.01
N LEU A 5 -5.50 -12.96 -18.28
CA LEU A 5 -4.04 -12.84 -18.28
C LEU A 5 -3.50 -12.92 -16.84
N PHE A 6 -4.26 -12.40 -15.89
CA PHE A 6 -3.92 -12.37 -14.48
C PHE A 6 -4.02 -13.75 -13.82
N SER A 7 -5.09 -14.50 -14.14
CA SER A 7 -5.24 -15.88 -13.66
C SER A 7 -4.17 -16.80 -14.24
N ARG A 8 -3.77 -16.60 -15.50
CA ARG A 8 -2.69 -17.36 -16.14
C ARG A 8 -1.31 -17.10 -15.54
N LEU A 9 -1.01 -15.83 -15.20
CA LEU A 9 0.24 -15.49 -14.51
C LEU A 9 0.29 -16.09 -13.10
N ALA A 10 -0.81 -16.02 -12.36
CA ALA A 10 -0.90 -16.65 -11.05
C ALA A 10 -0.76 -18.17 -11.12
N GLU A 11 -1.40 -18.83 -12.10
CA GLU A 11 -1.25 -20.27 -12.34
C GLU A 11 0.17 -20.65 -12.71
N LEU A 12 0.85 -19.90 -13.58
CA LEU A 12 2.24 -20.14 -13.96
C LEU A 12 3.20 -20.00 -12.79
N VAL A 13 3.04 -18.97 -11.95
CA VAL A 13 3.84 -18.79 -10.74
C VAL A 13 3.61 -19.92 -9.73
N LEU A 14 2.36 -20.35 -9.56
CA LEU A 14 2.01 -21.47 -8.68
C LEU A 14 2.53 -22.80 -9.23
N LEU A 15 2.55 -23.00 -10.55
CA LEU A 15 3.05 -24.21 -11.20
C LEU A 15 4.58 -24.30 -11.12
N GLU A 16 5.29 -23.20 -11.33
CA GLU A 16 6.75 -23.14 -11.10
C GLU A 16 7.10 -23.40 -9.64
N LEU A 17 6.35 -22.85 -8.69
CA LEU A 17 6.52 -23.11 -7.26
C LEU A 17 6.28 -24.59 -6.89
N ALA A 18 5.35 -25.25 -7.58
CA ALA A 18 5.00 -26.67 -7.33
C ALA A 18 5.98 -27.66 -7.95
N LEU A 19 6.69 -27.29 -9.02
CA LEU A 19 7.63 -28.15 -9.75
C LEU A 19 9.06 -28.15 -9.20
N MET A 20 9.37 -27.33 -8.19
CA MET A 20 10.71 -27.28 -7.62
C MET A 20 10.95 -28.36 -6.56
N PRO A 21 12.13 -29.06 -6.58
CA PRO A 21 12.43 -30.15 -5.67
C PRO A 21 12.51 -29.68 -4.21
N PRO A 22 12.14 -30.55 -3.24
CA PRO A 22 12.01 -30.18 -1.83
C PRO A 22 13.35 -30.20 -1.10
N ASP A 23 14.15 -29.15 -1.26
CA ASP A 23 15.26 -28.87 -0.36
C ASP A 23 14.81 -27.87 0.71
N ASN A 24 15.06 -28.16 2.00
CA ASN A 24 14.50 -27.39 3.12
C ASN A 24 14.85 -25.90 3.08
N ASN A 25 15.98 -25.53 2.52
CA ASN A 25 16.40 -24.13 2.36
C ASN A 25 15.64 -23.43 1.23
N HIS A 26 15.26 -24.15 0.19
CA HIS A 26 14.48 -23.65 -0.93
C HIS A 26 13.00 -23.42 -0.56
N ARG A 27 12.41 -24.29 0.28
CA ARG A 27 11.00 -24.14 0.71
C ARG A 27 10.76 -22.82 1.45
N HIS A 28 11.69 -22.40 2.33
CA HIS A 28 11.57 -21.10 3.02
C HIS A 28 11.70 -19.93 2.06
N ARG A 29 12.60 -19.98 1.08
CA ARG A 29 12.74 -18.94 0.06
C ARG A 29 11.49 -18.81 -0.80
N HIS A 30 10.92 -19.94 -1.25
CA HIS A 30 9.70 -19.91 -2.06
C HIS A 30 8.48 -19.44 -1.28
N ALA A 31 8.36 -19.82 -0.02
CA ALA A 31 7.30 -19.32 0.85
C ALA A 31 7.41 -17.79 1.02
N LEU A 32 8.61 -17.26 1.26
CA LEU A 32 8.84 -15.82 1.37
C LEU A 32 8.55 -15.08 0.05
N LEU A 33 8.98 -15.65 -1.10
CA LEU A 33 8.65 -15.08 -2.41
C LEU A 33 7.16 -15.07 -2.68
N ALA A 34 6.44 -16.15 -2.35
CA ALA A 34 4.99 -16.22 -2.50
C ALA A 34 4.28 -15.16 -1.64
N ILE A 35 4.69 -15.00 -0.38
CA ILE A 35 4.16 -13.97 0.52
C ILE A 35 4.44 -12.57 -0.05
N PHE A 36 5.65 -12.33 -0.56
CA PHE A 36 6.01 -11.05 -1.17
C PHE A 36 5.17 -10.73 -2.40
N VAL A 37 4.95 -11.71 -3.29
CA VAL A 37 4.09 -11.54 -4.46
C VAL A 37 2.65 -11.25 -4.04
N LEU A 38 2.11 -11.99 -3.06
CA LEU A 38 0.77 -11.75 -2.52
C LEU A 38 0.63 -10.36 -1.89
N SER A 39 1.66 -9.92 -1.16
CA SER A 39 1.72 -8.57 -0.58
C SER A 39 1.74 -7.49 -1.67
N GLY A 40 2.53 -7.66 -2.73
CA GLY A 40 2.53 -6.78 -3.89
C GLY A 40 1.15 -6.67 -4.56
N PHE A 41 0.44 -7.79 -4.67
CA PHE A 41 -0.95 -7.82 -5.15
C PHE A 41 -1.90 -7.05 -4.24
N ALA A 42 -1.81 -7.26 -2.94
CA ALA A 42 -2.59 -6.53 -1.96
C ALA A 42 -2.36 -5.02 -2.10
N GLY A 43 -1.11 -4.59 -2.33
CA GLY A 43 -0.76 -3.19 -2.59
C GLY A 43 -1.49 -2.59 -3.80
N LEU A 44 -1.58 -3.33 -4.92
CA LEU A 44 -2.32 -2.89 -6.10
C LEU A 44 -3.84 -2.82 -5.85
N ILE A 45 -4.39 -3.76 -5.08
CA ILE A 45 -5.79 -3.73 -4.66
C ILE A 45 -6.05 -2.50 -3.79
N TYR A 46 -5.19 -2.21 -2.82
CA TYR A 46 -5.28 -1.01 -1.99
C TYR A 46 -5.25 0.26 -2.82
N GLN A 47 -4.32 0.37 -3.78
CA GLN A 47 -4.26 1.51 -4.69
C GLN A 47 -5.57 1.71 -5.45
N SER A 48 -6.19 0.65 -5.93
CA SER A 48 -7.48 0.71 -6.62
C SER A 48 -8.60 1.17 -5.69
N ILE A 49 -8.65 0.64 -4.47
CA ILE A 49 -9.62 1.01 -3.45
C ILE A 49 -9.46 2.50 -3.07
N TRP A 50 -8.23 2.94 -2.81
CA TRP A 50 -7.97 4.34 -2.45
C TRP A 50 -8.35 5.29 -3.58
N SER A 51 -8.06 4.93 -4.85
CA SER A 51 -8.48 5.73 -6.00
C SER A 51 -9.99 5.88 -6.08
N HIS A 52 -10.74 4.83 -5.74
CA HIS A 52 -12.20 4.87 -5.71
C HIS A 52 -12.73 5.78 -4.59
N TYR A 53 -12.28 5.57 -3.34
CA TYR A 53 -12.69 6.37 -2.19
C TYR A 53 -12.32 7.84 -2.34
N LEU A 54 -11.12 8.13 -2.80
CA LEU A 54 -10.68 9.51 -3.03
C LEU A 54 -11.34 10.15 -4.24
N GLY A 55 -11.72 9.36 -5.25
CA GLY A 55 -12.54 9.85 -6.36
C GLY A 55 -13.86 10.43 -5.88
N LEU A 56 -14.51 9.76 -4.93
CA LEU A 56 -15.73 10.26 -4.28
C LEU A 56 -15.46 11.51 -3.42
N PHE A 57 -14.35 11.55 -2.70
CA PHE A 57 -14.00 12.65 -1.82
C PHE A 57 -13.55 13.92 -2.56
N LEU A 58 -12.77 13.76 -3.64
CA LEU A 58 -12.23 14.86 -4.45
C LEU A 58 -13.21 15.35 -5.54
N GLY A 59 -14.23 14.55 -5.88
CA GLY A 59 -15.21 14.87 -6.89
C GLY A 59 -14.77 14.67 -8.35
N HIS A 60 -13.50 14.33 -8.60
CA HIS A 60 -12.94 14.07 -9.94
C HIS A 60 -12.09 12.80 -9.97
N ALA A 61 -12.60 11.74 -10.60
CA ALA A 61 -11.97 10.42 -10.59
C ALA A 61 -10.55 10.40 -11.20
N ALA A 62 -10.34 11.06 -12.34
CA ALA A 62 -9.02 11.12 -12.99
C ALA A 62 -7.97 11.84 -12.14
N TYR A 63 -8.37 12.91 -11.49
CA TYR A 63 -7.50 13.69 -10.61
C TYR A 63 -7.13 12.91 -9.35
N ALA A 64 -8.11 12.24 -8.74
CA ALA A 64 -7.89 11.37 -7.58
C ALA A 64 -6.92 10.23 -7.93
N GLN A 65 -7.06 9.62 -9.09
CA GLN A 65 -6.17 8.53 -9.52
C GLN A 65 -4.72 9.00 -9.69
N ALA A 66 -4.50 10.16 -10.31
CA ALA A 66 -3.17 10.74 -10.45
C ALA A 66 -2.54 11.07 -9.09
N LEU A 67 -3.32 11.67 -8.17
CA LEU A 67 -2.87 12.01 -6.83
C LEU A 67 -2.53 10.77 -6.00
N VAL A 68 -3.40 9.76 -6.02
CA VAL A 68 -3.15 8.47 -5.33
C VAL A 68 -1.89 7.82 -5.86
N LEU A 69 -1.70 7.80 -7.18
CA LEU A 69 -0.49 7.22 -7.79
C LEU A 69 0.77 7.96 -7.35
N ALA A 70 0.75 9.29 -7.34
CA ALA A 70 1.87 10.10 -6.90
C ALA A 70 2.22 9.86 -5.42
N ILE A 71 1.21 9.84 -4.54
CA ILE A 71 1.39 9.55 -3.11
C ILE A 71 1.88 8.11 -2.91
N PHE A 72 1.33 7.15 -3.66
CA PHE A 72 1.71 5.75 -3.58
C PHE A 72 3.18 5.55 -3.96
N MET A 73 3.60 6.06 -5.11
CA MET A 73 5.00 5.97 -5.57
C MET A 73 5.96 6.73 -4.64
N GLY A 74 5.60 7.93 -4.22
CA GLY A 74 6.38 8.74 -3.29
C GLY A 74 6.52 8.08 -1.93
N GLY A 75 5.44 7.51 -1.39
CA GLY A 75 5.42 6.77 -0.15
C GLY A 75 6.30 5.52 -0.20
N MET A 76 6.17 4.72 -1.26
CA MET A 76 7.02 3.53 -1.45
C MET A 76 8.50 3.91 -1.58
N ALA A 77 8.84 4.93 -2.35
CA ALA A 77 10.22 5.39 -2.48
C ALA A 77 10.80 5.85 -1.14
N THR A 78 10.00 6.57 -0.35
CA THR A 78 10.38 7.03 0.99
C THR A 78 10.59 5.86 1.95
N GLY A 79 9.69 4.88 1.95
CA GLY A 79 9.79 3.68 2.77
C GLY A 79 11.02 2.84 2.42
N ALA A 80 11.26 2.62 1.14
CA ALA A 80 12.44 1.91 0.64
C ALA A 80 13.74 2.63 1.04
N ALA A 81 13.81 3.94 0.86
CA ALA A 81 14.97 4.74 1.25
C ALA A 81 15.20 4.71 2.77
N TRP A 82 14.13 4.76 3.55
CA TRP A 82 14.25 4.68 5.01
C TRP A 82 14.87 3.36 5.47
N ILE A 83 14.35 2.22 4.99
CA ILE A 83 14.91 0.91 5.35
C ILE A 83 16.31 0.70 4.79
N ALA A 84 16.64 1.21 3.60
CA ALA A 84 17.99 1.14 3.06
C ALA A 84 19.03 1.79 4.02
N HIS A 85 18.64 2.84 4.73
CA HIS A 85 19.52 3.50 5.71
C HIS A 85 19.41 2.91 7.12
N ALA A 86 18.20 2.58 7.58
CA ALA A 86 17.94 2.11 8.95
C ALA A 86 18.04 0.60 9.10
N GLY A 87 17.82 -0.16 8.03
CA GLY A 87 17.76 -1.63 8.04
C GLY A 87 19.07 -2.29 8.45
N GLN A 88 20.21 -1.63 8.24
CA GLN A 88 21.53 -2.10 8.70
C GLN A 88 21.63 -2.29 10.22
N ARG A 89 20.74 -1.65 10.99
CA ARG A 89 20.65 -1.77 12.46
C ARG A 89 19.71 -2.87 12.92
N TRP A 90 18.92 -3.45 12.03
CA TRP A 90 17.93 -4.46 12.38
C TRP A 90 18.57 -5.84 12.48
N ARG A 91 18.58 -6.40 13.69
CA ARG A 91 19.19 -7.73 13.97
C ARG A 91 18.44 -8.91 13.32
N ASN A 92 17.17 -8.72 12.93
CA ASN A 92 16.34 -9.78 12.35
C ASN A 92 15.38 -9.21 11.31
N LEU A 93 15.78 -9.24 10.04
CA LEU A 93 15.04 -8.70 8.90
C LEU A 93 13.68 -9.40 8.70
N ILE A 94 13.62 -10.72 8.98
CA ILE A 94 12.37 -11.50 8.82
C ILE A 94 11.32 -11.04 9.82
N ARG A 95 11.70 -10.79 11.08
CA ARG A 95 10.77 -10.25 12.09
C ARG A 95 10.32 -8.84 11.72
N GLY A 96 11.22 -8.02 11.19
CA GLY A 96 10.90 -6.69 10.69
C GLY A 96 9.86 -6.74 9.57
N TYR A 97 10.08 -7.61 8.60
CA TYR A 97 9.14 -7.85 7.51
C TYR A 97 7.76 -8.29 8.02
N ALA A 98 7.72 -9.31 8.90
CA ALA A 98 6.46 -9.80 9.46
C ALA A 98 5.68 -8.72 10.24
N LEU A 99 6.38 -7.86 10.99
CA LEU A 99 5.76 -6.73 11.71
C LEU A 99 5.16 -5.69 10.75
N ILE A 100 5.88 -5.36 9.67
CA ILE A 100 5.41 -4.41 8.67
C ILE A 100 4.20 -4.98 7.93
N GLU A 101 4.23 -6.25 7.52
CA GLU A 101 3.08 -6.91 6.88
C GLU A 101 1.85 -6.93 7.80
N ALA A 102 2.04 -7.25 9.08
CA ALA A 102 0.95 -7.20 10.05
C ALA A 102 0.38 -5.78 10.20
N ALA A 103 1.24 -4.76 10.24
CA ALA A 103 0.81 -3.36 10.31
C ALA A 103 0.02 -2.94 9.05
N ILE A 104 0.48 -3.32 7.85
CA ILE A 104 -0.23 -3.08 6.59
C ILE A 104 -1.62 -3.74 6.62
N GLY A 105 -1.70 -4.99 7.06
CA GLY A 105 -2.97 -5.72 7.18
C GLY A 105 -3.95 -5.04 8.14
N VAL A 106 -3.48 -4.64 9.32
CA VAL A 106 -4.31 -3.92 10.31
C VAL A 106 -4.79 -2.58 9.76
N LEU A 107 -3.89 -1.78 9.18
CA LEU A 107 -4.27 -0.50 8.57
C LEU A 107 -5.25 -0.68 7.41
N GLY A 108 -5.07 -1.72 6.59
CA GLY A 108 -5.99 -2.05 5.52
C GLY A 108 -7.40 -2.38 6.01
N LEU A 109 -7.51 -3.17 7.07
CA LEU A 109 -8.78 -3.50 7.70
C LEU A 109 -9.45 -2.27 8.33
N LEU A 110 -8.68 -1.39 8.96
CA LEU A 110 -9.19 -0.19 9.61
C LEU A 110 -9.48 0.95 8.62
N PHE A 111 -8.96 0.88 7.40
CA PHE A 111 -9.03 1.97 6.41
C PHE A 111 -10.44 2.48 6.19
N HIS A 112 -11.42 1.59 6.05
CA HIS A 112 -12.81 1.98 5.81
C HIS A 112 -13.37 2.87 6.93
N TRP A 113 -13.17 2.47 8.20
CA TRP A 113 -13.66 3.25 9.35
C TRP A 113 -12.90 4.56 9.52
N ILE A 114 -11.58 4.54 9.32
CA ILE A 114 -10.75 5.75 9.38
C ILE A 114 -11.20 6.72 8.28
N PHE A 115 -11.36 6.23 7.05
CA PHE A 115 -11.78 7.04 5.92
C PHE A 115 -13.16 7.67 6.15
N THR A 116 -14.14 6.87 6.54
CA THR A 116 -15.51 7.37 6.78
C THR A 116 -15.56 8.39 7.90
N GLY A 117 -14.83 8.17 9.00
CA GLY A 117 -14.74 9.14 10.10
C GLY A 117 -14.06 10.45 9.68
N VAL A 118 -12.94 10.36 8.96
CA VAL A 118 -12.23 11.55 8.46
C VAL A 118 -13.05 12.30 7.42
N ALA A 119 -13.75 11.59 6.53
CA ALA A 119 -14.62 12.21 5.54
C ALA A 119 -15.79 12.95 6.22
N ALA A 120 -16.47 12.32 7.18
CA ALA A 120 -17.54 12.97 7.95
C ALA A 120 -17.02 14.22 8.66
N PHE A 121 -15.93 14.13 9.40
CA PHE A 121 -15.31 15.27 10.06
C PHE A 121 -14.94 16.39 9.07
N SER A 122 -14.44 16.03 7.90
CA SER A 122 -14.05 17.00 6.88
C SER A 122 -15.24 17.76 6.33
N TYR A 123 -16.35 17.05 6.03
CA TYR A 123 -17.55 17.68 5.47
C TYR A 123 -18.36 18.47 6.52
N ASP A 124 -18.40 17.97 7.76
CA ASP A 124 -19.24 18.60 8.79
C ASP A 124 -18.57 19.82 9.44
N TRP A 125 -17.25 19.80 9.57
CA TRP A 125 -16.52 20.81 10.35
C TRP A 125 -15.43 21.53 9.56
N LEU A 126 -14.56 20.80 8.85
CA LEU A 126 -13.37 21.40 8.27
C LEU A 126 -13.70 22.24 7.03
N ILE A 127 -14.44 21.69 6.08
CA ILE A 127 -14.75 22.35 4.81
C ILE A 127 -15.61 23.60 5.03
N PRO A 128 -16.66 23.60 5.88
CA PRO A 128 -17.41 24.80 6.17
C PRO A 128 -16.61 25.90 6.86
N ALA A 129 -15.58 25.55 7.64
CA ALA A 129 -14.71 26.52 8.30
C ALA A 129 -13.68 27.16 7.35
N LEU A 130 -13.40 26.55 6.21
CA LEU A 130 -12.47 27.05 5.21
C LEU A 130 -13.20 27.98 4.24
N GLY A 131 -13.11 29.28 4.45
CA GLY A 131 -13.85 30.29 3.68
C GLY A 131 -13.41 30.48 2.21
N SER A 132 -12.44 29.68 1.67
CA SER A 132 -11.95 29.84 0.30
C SER A 132 -11.83 28.50 -0.44
N PRO A 133 -12.16 28.44 -1.76
CA PRO A 133 -12.12 27.20 -2.54
C PRO A 133 -10.73 26.55 -2.57
N TRP A 134 -9.66 27.31 -2.72
CA TRP A 134 -8.30 26.77 -2.77
C TRP A 134 -7.86 26.16 -1.43
N ALA A 135 -8.31 26.70 -0.30
CA ALA A 135 -8.03 26.15 1.01
C ALA A 135 -8.74 24.79 1.20
N VAL A 136 -9.94 24.66 0.65
CA VAL A 136 -10.69 23.38 0.64
C VAL A 136 -9.93 22.33 -0.18
N ASP A 137 -9.40 22.68 -1.34
CA ASP A 137 -8.65 21.74 -2.18
C ASP A 137 -7.35 21.30 -1.51
N ILE A 138 -6.59 22.23 -0.93
CA ILE A 138 -5.39 21.89 -0.17
C ILE A 138 -5.71 20.97 1.02
N ALA A 139 -6.78 21.26 1.76
CA ALA A 139 -7.21 20.43 2.87
C ALA A 139 -7.56 19.00 2.42
N ARG A 140 -8.32 18.87 1.32
CA ARG A 140 -8.65 17.56 0.73
C ARG A 140 -7.41 16.77 0.30
N TRP A 141 -6.43 17.42 -0.34
CA TRP A 141 -5.18 16.79 -0.75
C TRP A 141 -4.34 16.36 0.45
N SER A 142 -4.27 17.21 1.47
CA SER A 142 -3.53 16.91 2.71
C SER A 142 -4.14 15.73 3.44
N ILE A 143 -5.46 15.67 3.53
CA ILE A 143 -6.18 14.54 4.13
C ILE A 143 -5.96 13.26 3.34
N ALA A 144 -6.05 13.32 2.00
CA ALA A 144 -5.78 12.19 1.13
C ALA A 144 -4.36 11.66 1.33
N ALA A 145 -3.37 12.55 1.39
CA ALA A 145 -1.99 12.19 1.65
C ALA A 145 -1.82 11.54 3.04
N LEU A 146 -2.39 12.13 4.09
CA LEU A 146 -2.32 11.63 5.46
C LEU A 146 -2.92 10.24 5.61
N LEU A 147 -3.99 9.94 4.88
CA LEU A 147 -4.65 8.63 4.91
C LEU A 147 -3.84 7.54 4.22
N ILE A 148 -3.14 7.86 3.13
CA ILE A 148 -2.48 6.87 2.28
C ILE A 148 -0.99 6.73 2.59
N LEU A 149 -0.29 7.84 2.91
CA LEU A 149 1.16 7.86 3.12
C LEU A 149 1.67 6.82 4.12
N PRO A 150 1.07 6.65 5.32
CA PRO A 150 1.59 5.69 6.29
C PRO A 150 1.63 4.27 5.71
N GLN A 151 0.58 3.87 5.03
CA GLN A 151 0.45 2.52 4.47
C GLN A 151 1.37 2.31 3.26
N THR A 152 1.53 3.32 2.40
CA THR A 152 2.44 3.26 1.24
C THR A 152 3.91 3.27 1.65
N ILE A 153 4.28 3.98 2.71
CA ILE A 153 5.62 3.94 3.30
C ILE A 153 5.92 2.53 3.80
N LEU A 154 5.00 1.91 4.55
CA LEU A 154 5.16 0.54 5.03
C LEU A 154 5.31 -0.45 3.86
N LEU A 155 4.50 -0.33 2.81
CA LEU A 155 4.63 -1.13 1.59
C LEU A 155 6.01 -0.95 0.95
N GLY A 156 6.53 0.27 0.90
CA GLY A 156 7.88 0.55 0.38
C GLY A 156 9.00 -0.08 1.19
N MET A 157 8.81 -0.27 2.50
CA MET A 157 9.80 -0.92 3.37
C MET A 157 9.91 -2.43 3.13
N THR A 158 8.89 -3.09 2.59
CA THR A 158 8.87 -4.55 2.42
C THR A 158 9.92 -5.02 1.42
N PHE A 159 10.14 -4.28 0.32
CA PHE A 159 11.06 -4.66 -0.75
C PHE A 159 12.53 -4.79 -0.28
N PRO A 160 13.14 -3.77 0.37
CA PRO A 160 14.51 -3.89 0.84
C PRO A 160 14.68 -4.93 1.95
N LEU A 161 13.66 -5.17 2.80
CA LEU A 161 13.70 -6.18 3.85
C LEU A 161 13.72 -7.60 3.30
N MET A 162 13.16 -7.83 2.11
CA MET A 162 13.18 -9.13 1.45
C MET A 162 14.47 -9.38 0.65
N SER A 163 15.13 -8.29 0.19
CA SER A 163 16.34 -8.39 -0.63
C SER A 163 17.64 -8.42 0.18
N GLY A 164 17.61 -8.07 1.47
CA GLY A 164 18.76 -8.07 2.39
C GLY A 164 18.86 -9.34 3.18
#